data_42d331d960ec31988313f0b1f84e3d7b
#
_entry.id   42d331d960ec31988313f0b1f84e3d7b
#
_cell.length_a   1.000
_cell.length_b   1.000
_cell.length_c   1.000
_cell.angle_alpha   90.00
_cell.angle_beta   90.00
_cell.angle_gamma   90.00
#
_symmetry.space_group_name_H-M   'P 1'
#
loop_
_entity.id
_entity.type
_entity.pdbx_description
1 polymer ?
#
loop_
_entity_poly.entity_id
_entity_poly.type
_entity_poly.pdbx_seq_one_letter_code
_entity_poly.pdbx_strand_id
1 'polypeptide(L)'
;MSKTILSDESLTFAEKVIGMRAQSNNRPLSPGEITVLPVDMAMAQDSTGPLAIKVFEEMGVGKVWDPSRIHLVIDHTYPAADEKVAKLHILMRAFAKKHGVRLVEGSISHQHLLENHVVPGMVLFGADSHTCQGGAVGAFATGVGSSEMAGLWATGKLWVRVPETIRVNITGEFKKGVYARDLISHFIGMVGEDGGNYMSLEWKGPAVRTLSIASRACVSNNSMECGCKLSIFEVDALTQEYFRSVGRESIQEVHAGLKATYKDTHDVELGKLEPEVAEPGNVDKVKSVDELEGTPIDQSFIGSSTNGRVEDLVVAAKILKGHRVKTGSRCIVTPASRQVFEYAISNGLAETFLQSGAVFTNATCGACVGTHLGALGENEVCISSSPRNYTGRMGATSAKIYLASPATCAASAIEGKIADPRKYL
;
A
#
# COMPACT_ATOMS: atom_id res chain seq x y z
N MET A 1 21.07 24.85 -10.25
CA MET A 1 21.47 24.01 -9.08
C MET A 1 20.67 22.71 -8.98
N SER A 2 19.34 22.69 -9.04
CA SER A 2 18.59 21.41 -9.11
C SER A 2 18.98 20.55 -10.33
N LYS A 3 19.34 21.16 -11.45
CA LYS A 3 19.78 20.42 -12.64
C LYS A 3 21.08 19.63 -12.43
N THR A 4 22.02 20.11 -11.60
CA THR A 4 23.29 19.42 -11.32
C THR A 4 23.06 18.14 -10.52
N ILE A 5 22.18 18.15 -9.52
CA ILE A 5 21.84 16.94 -8.72
C ILE A 5 21.06 15.94 -9.57
N LEU A 6 20.12 16.40 -10.40
CA LEU A 6 19.37 15.51 -11.31
C LEU A 6 20.28 14.79 -12.32
N SER A 7 21.32 15.47 -12.82
CA SER A 7 22.28 14.89 -13.76
C SER A 7 23.42 14.12 -13.11
N ASP A 8 23.49 14.05 -11.79
CA ASP A 8 24.52 13.27 -11.09
C ASP A 8 24.28 11.78 -11.26
N GLU A 9 25.20 11.13 -11.96
CA GLU A 9 25.09 9.70 -12.30
C GLU A 9 25.46 8.76 -11.14
N SER A 10 25.96 9.30 -10.02
CA SER A 10 26.35 8.52 -8.86
C SER A 10 25.26 8.38 -7.79
N LEU A 11 24.15 9.16 -7.90
CA LEU A 11 23.12 9.23 -6.89
C LEU A 11 21.94 8.31 -7.17
N THR A 12 21.41 7.69 -6.14
CA THR A 12 20.16 6.94 -6.13
C THR A 12 18.95 7.89 -6.26
N PHE A 13 17.76 7.34 -6.52
CA PHE A 13 16.53 8.12 -6.55
C PHE A 13 16.31 8.92 -5.25
N ALA A 14 16.45 8.24 -4.10
CA ALA A 14 16.25 8.88 -2.79
C ALA A 14 17.23 10.04 -2.55
N GLU A 15 18.52 9.84 -2.84
CA GLU A 15 19.55 10.87 -2.70
C GLU A 15 19.27 12.08 -3.61
N LYS A 16 18.81 11.83 -4.85
CA LYS A 16 18.45 12.92 -5.78
C LYS A 16 17.27 13.72 -5.26
N VAL A 17 16.16 13.07 -4.86
CA VAL A 17 14.97 13.78 -4.36
C VAL A 17 15.31 14.56 -3.08
N ILE A 18 16.00 13.95 -2.14
CA ILE A 18 16.41 14.61 -0.89
C ILE A 18 17.36 15.78 -1.21
N GLY A 19 18.38 15.57 -2.03
CA GLY A 19 19.34 16.61 -2.38
C GLY A 19 18.70 17.82 -3.08
N MET A 20 17.70 17.60 -3.94
CA MET A 20 16.96 18.69 -4.61
C MET A 20 16.06 19.47 -3.66
N ARG A 21 15.50 18.80 -2.65
CA ARG A 21 14.48 19.36 -1.77
C ARG A 21 15.02 19.86 -0.44
N ALA A 22 16.18 19.32 -0.02
CA ALA A 22 16.78 19.70 1.27
C ALA A 22 17.17 21.17 1.30
N GLN A 23 17.00 21.79 2.47
CA GLN A 23 17.50 23.14 2.76
C GLN A 23 19.01 23.14 3.05
N SER A 24 19.73 22.13 2.63
CA SER A 24 21.18 22.03 2.71
C SER A 24 21.80 22.81 1.55
N ASN A 25 22.95 23.45 1.78
CA ASN A 25 23.67 24.35 0.86
C ASN A 25 23.93 23.81 -0.55
N ASN A 26 22.91 23.25 -1.22
CA ASN A 26 22.91 22.73 -2.60
C ASN A 26 24.05 21.72 -2.90
N ARG A 27 24.36 20.86 -1.96
CA ARG A 27 25.27 19.72 -2.14
C ARG A 27 24.50 18.39 -2.14
N PRO A 28 25.00 17.35 -2.81
CA PRO A 28 24.55 16.00 -2.60
C PRO A 28 24.64 15.62 -1.12
N LEU A 29 23.70 14.81 -0.66
CA LEU A 29 23.68 14.26 0.69
C LEU A 29 23.92 12.76 0.61
N SER A 30 24.78 12.25 1.49
CA SER A 30 25.12 10.85 1.56
C SER A 30 24.20 10.08 2.51
N PRO A 31 24.03 8.76 2.33
CA PRO A 31 23.30 7.91 3.27
C PRO A 31 23.77 8.11 4.72
N GLY A 32 22.81 8.17 5.65
CA GLY A 32 23.06 8.44 7.06
C GLY A 32 23.01 9.93 7.46
N GLU A 33 23.20 10.86 6.55
CA GLU A 33 23.08 12.29 6.85
C GLU A 33 21.61 12.67 7.16
N ILE A 34 21.43 13.61 8.10
CA ILE A 34 20.10 14.11 8.49
C ILE A 34 19.90 15.50 7.88
N THR A 35 18.73 15.72 7.30
CA THR A 35 18.32 17.00 6.76
C THR A 35 16.85 17.27 6.99
N VAL A 36 16.39 18.48 6.66
CA VAL A 36 14.97 18.85 6.73
C VAL A 36 14.43 19.01 5.32
N LEU A 37 13.34 18.31 5.02
CA LEU A 37 12.64 18.39 3.75
C LEU A 37 11.36 19.23 3.89
N PRO A 38 11.12 20.19 2.98
CA PRO A 38 9.78 20.72 2.74
C PRO A 38 8.89 19.63 2.13
N VAL A 39 7.63 19.61 2.53
CA VAL A 39 6.67 18.56 2.17
C VAL A 39 5.66 19.11 1.17
N ASP A 40 5.38 18.33 0.12
CA ASP A 40 4.37 18.69 -0.88
C ASP A 40 2.96 18.29 -0.42
N MET A 41 2.85 17.19 0.33
CA MET A 41 1.57 16.70 0.83
C MET A 41 1.73 15.92 2.14
N ALA A 42 0.75 16.09 3.02
CA ALA A 42 0.62 15.37 4.29
C ALA A 42 -0.72 14.63 4.36
N MET A 43 -0.72 13.40 4.86
CA MET A 43 -1.92 12.60 5.02
C MET A 43 -2.00 11.98 6.42
N ALA A 44 -3.20 11.98 7.03
CA ALA A 44 -3.49 11.16 8.19
C ALA A 44 -4.87 10.52 8.06
N GLN A 45 -5.01 9.30 8.57
CA GLN A 45 -6.24 8.52 8.50
C GLN A 45 -6.87 8.36 9.90
N ASP A 46 -8.07 7.79 9.99
CA ASP A 46 -8.91 7.79 11.20
C ASP A 46 -8.35 7.00 12.39
N SER A 47 -7.33 6.13 12.20
CA SER A 47 -6.64 5.48 13.33
C SER A 47 -5.51 6.33 13.92
N THR A 48 -4.92 7.25 13.15
CA THR A 48 -3.72 8.03 13.53
C THR A 48 -3.98 9.52 13.59
N GLY A 49 -4.90 10.03 12.76
CA GLY A 49 -5.28 11.44 12.68
C GLY A 49 -5.78 12.03 14.01
N PRO A 50 -6.65 11.34 14.77
CA PRO A 50 -7.10 11.84 16.06
C PRO A 50 -5.96 12.13 17.04
N LEU A 51 -4.92 11.27 17.09
CA LEU A 51 -3.75 11.50 17.92
C LEU A 51 -2.90 12.68 17.40
N ALA A 52 -2.73 12.77 16.07
CA ALA A 52 -2.04 13.91 15.46
C ALA A 52 -2.75 15.24 15.75
N ILE A 53 -4.10 15.25 15.70
CA ILE A 53 -4.92 16.43 16.04
C ILE A 53 -4.69 16.82 17.50
N LYS A 54 -4.73 15.87 18.43
CA LYS A 54 -4.49 16.13 19.85
C LYS A 54 -3.12 16.75 20.08
N VAL A 55 -2.06 16.18 19.52
CA VAL A 55 -0.70 16.70 19.65
C VAL A 55 -0.60 18.11 19.03
N PHE A 56 -1.19 18.33 17.85
CA PHE A 56 -1.21 19.64 17.21
C PHE A 56 -1.88 20.72 18.08
N GLU A 57 -3.00 20.38 18.73
CA GLU A 57 -3.70 21.30 19.63
C GLU A 57 -2.87 21.58 20.91
N GLU A 58 -2.20 20.57 21.48
CA GLU A 58 -1.29 20.71 22.63
C GLU A 58 -0.07 21.59 22.31
N MET A 59 0.40 21.63 21.06
CA MET A 59 1.47 22.52 20.62
C MET A 59 1.06 24.01 20.62
N GLY A 60 -0.22 24.33 20.76
CA GLY A 60 -0.73 25.70 20.78
C GLY A 60 -0.59 26.45 19.46
N VAL A 61 -0.36 25.75 18.35
CA VAL A 61 -0.26 26.33 17.00
C VAL A 61 -1.67 26.63 16.48
N GLY A 62 -1.96 27.92 16.24
CA GLY A 62 -3.30 28.36 15.87
C GLY A 62 -3.75 27.98 14.46
N LYS A 63 -2.81 27.71 13.53
CA LYS A 63 -3.08 27.42 12.12
C LYS A 63 -2.15 26.36 11.59
N VAL A 64 -2.68 25.50 10.71
CA VAL A 64 -1.84 24.59 9.92
C VAL A 64 -1.05 25.39 8.87
N TRP A 65 0.09 24.85 8.45
CA TRP A 65 1.02 25.48 7.51
C TRP A 65 0.37 25.79 6.14
N ASP A 66 -0.28 24.80 5.53
CA ASP A 66 -0.98 24.94 4.24
C ASP A 66 -2.14 23.93 4.18
N PRO A 67 -3.39 24.41 4.35
CA PRO A 67 -4.55 23.51 4.39
C PRO A 67 -4.79 22.75 3.06
N SER A 68 -4.35 23.30 1.93
CA SER A 68 -4.53 22.68 0.61
C SER A 68 -3.71 21.41 0.42
N ARG A 69 -2.65 21.25 1.22
CA ARG A 69 -1.69 20.14 1.17
C ARG A 69 -1.90 19.07 2.25
N ILE A 70 -2.91 19.25 3.11
CA ILE A 70 -3.23 18.32 4.18
C ILE A 70 -4.50 17.55 3.85
N HIS A 71 -4.41 16.22 3.90
CA HIS A 71 -5.52 15.32 3.67
C HIS A 71 -5.81 14.52 4.95
N LEU A 72 -7.03 14.61 5.43
CA LEU A 72 -7.58 13.70 6.42
C LEU A 72 -8.45 12.68 5.70
N VAL A 73 -8.32 11.41 6.05
CA VAL A 73 -9.07 10.33 5.41
C VAL A 73 -9.74 9.46 6.47
N ILE A 74 -11.02 9.19 6.30
CA ILE A 74 -11.77 8.23 7.12
C ILE A 74 -11.94 6.97 6.28
N ASP A 75 -11.13 5.95 6.54
CA ASP A 75 -11.03 4.75 5.72
C ASP A 75 -10.88 3.43 6.50
N HIS A 76 -10.29 3.45 7.70
CA HIS A 76 -10.02 2.23 8.46
C HIS A 76 -11.30 1.62 9.04
N THR A 77 -12.17 2.46 9.60
CA THR A 77 -13.44 2.02 10.16
C THR A 77 -14.59 2.85 9.59
N TYR A 78 -14.81 2.73 8.27
CA TYR A 78 -15.85 3.47 7.56
C TYR A 78 -16.92 2.54 6.97
N PRO A 79 -18.24 2.77 7.25
CA PRO A 79 -18.76 3.69 8.28
C PRO A 79 -18.33 3.32 9.70
N ALA A 80 -18.50 4.24 10.67
CA ALA A 80 -18.12 3.99 12.06
C ALA A 80 -18.80 2.72 12.61
N ALA A 81 -18.02 1.82 13.23
CA ALA A 81 -18.52 0.56 13.76
C ALA A 81 -19.23 0.72 15.11
N ASP A 82 -18.86 1.76 15.88
CA ASP A 82 -19.43 2.04 17.20
C ASP A 82 -19.39 3.54 17.53
N GLU A 83 -19.92 3.89 18.70
CA GLU A 83 -19.97 5.28 19.20
C GLU A 83 -18.56 5.88 19.42
N LYS A 84 -17.58 5.07 19.84
CA LYS A 84 -16.20 5.56 20.13
C LYS A 84 -15.55 5.97 18.81
N VAL A 85 -15.65 5.15 17.78
CA VAL A 85 -15.15 5.48 16.44
C VAL A 85 -15.90 6.70 15.87
N ALA A 86 -17.23 6.77 16.03
CA ALA A 86 -18.00 7.92 15.57
C ALA A 86 -17.52 9.24 16.20
N LYS A 87 -17.13 9.24 17.47
CA LYS A 87 -16.53 10.42 18.16
C LYS A 87 -15.21 10.84 17.52
N LEU A 88 -14.35 9.87 17.13
CA LEU A 88 -13.09 10.17 16.41
C LEU A 88 -13.35 10.79 15.04
N HIS A 89 -14.35 10.28 14.31
CA HIS A 89 -14.76 10.88 13.03
C HIS A 89 -15.31 12.31 13.20
N ILE A 90 -16.08 12.58 14.26
CA ILE A 90 -16.56 13.93 14.59
C ILE A 90 -15.36 14.87 14.83
N LEU A 91 -14.35 14.43 15.58
CA LEU A 91 -13.13 15.20 15.83
C LEU A 91 -12.41 15.55 14.52
N MET A 92 -12.23 14.56 13.62
CA MET A 92 -11.58 14.77 12.33
C MET A 92 -12.35 15.74 11.44
N ARG A 93 -13.69 15.61 11.37
CA ARG A 93 -14.55 16.55 10.63
C ARG A 93 -14.50 17.96 11.19
N ALA A 94 -14.48 18.10 12.52
CA ALA A 94 -14.37 19.40 13.19
C ALA A 94 -13.02 20.05 12.90
N PHE A 95 -11.91 19.30 12.99
CA PHE A 95 -10.59 19.80 12.65
C PHE A 95 -10.49 20.21 11.19
N ALA A 96 -10.99 19.38 10.27
CA ALA A 96 -11.00 19.69 8.85
C ALA A 96 -11.75 20.99 8.56
N LYS A 97 -12.93 21.18 9.15
CA LYS A 97 -13.74 22.41 9.03
C LYS A 97 -13.02 23.62 9.63
N LYS A 98 -12.42 23.47 10.83
CA LYS A 98 -11.73 24.57 11.56
C LYS A 98 -10.54 25.10 10.79
N HIS A 99 -9.75 24.21 10.18
CA HIS A 99 -8.49 24.54 9.52
C HIS A 99 -8.59 24.61 8.00
N GLY A 100 -9.74 24.25 7.40
CA GLY A 100 -9.94 24.25 5.94
C GLY A 100 -9.17 23.15 5.22
N VAL A 101 -8.75 22.08 5.91
CA VAL A 101 -8.03 20.94 5.32
C VAL A 101 -9.02 20.01 4.61
N ARG A 102 -8.51 19.26 3.63
CA ARG A 102 -9.34 18.32 2.86
C ARG A 102 -9.69 17.11 3.72
N LEU A 103 -10.97 16.74 3.72
CA LEU A 103 -11.46 15.51 4.34
C LEU A 103 -12.05 14.60 3.26
N VAL A 104 -11.65 13.33 3.28
CA VAL A 104 -12.11 12.28 2.36
C VAL A 104 -12.70 11.14 3.18
N GLU A 105 -13.83 10.60 2.72
CA GLU A 105 -14.52 9.47 3.36
C GLU A 105 -14.85 8.40 2.32
N GLY A 106 -14.72 7.13 2.67
CA GLY A 106 -15.11 6.01 1.81
C GLY A 106 -14.15 5.72 0.66
N SER A 107 -12.86 5.94 0.87
CA SER A 107 -11.76 5.47 0.00
C SER A 107 -10.54 5.25 0.85
N ILE A 108 -9.79 4.19 0.62
CA ILE A 108 -8.52 3.96 1.31
C ILE A 108 -7.54 5.09 0.95
N SER A 109 -6.94 5.71 1.96
CA SER A 109 -6.09 6.90 1.86
C SER A 109 -5.03 6.79 0.77
N HIS A 110 -4.26 5.71 0.75
CA HIS A 110 -3.19 5.51 -0.23
C HIS A 110 -3.70 5.41 -1.66
N GLN A 111 -4.84 4.72 -1.87
CA GLN A 111 -5.45 4.60 -3.18
C GLN A 111 -6.05 5.92 -3.64
N HIS A 112 -6.76 6.63 -2.75
CA HIS A 112 -7.31 7.95 -3.05
C HIS A 112 -6.21 8.94 -3.46
N LEU A 113 -5.09 8.95 -2.73
CA LEU A 113 -3.97 9.83 -3.05
C LEU A 113 -3.31 9.47 -4.39
N LEU A 114 -3.11 8.17 -4.65
CA LEU A 114 -2.55 7.70 -5.93
C LEU A 114 -3.45 8.07 -7.11
N GLU A 115 -4.75 7.88 -6.98
CA GLU A 115 -5.74 8.19 -8.03
C GLU A 115 -5.86 9.69 -8.33
N ASN A 116 -5.69 10.56 -7.33
CA ASN A 116 -6.09 11.96 -7.45
C ASN A 116 -4.98 12.99 -7.26
N HIS A 117 -3.88 12.66 -6.57
CA HIS A 117 -2.95 13.69 -6.10
C HIS A 117 -1.47 13.38 -6.30
N VAL A 118 -1.04 12.14 -6.08
CA VAL A 118 0.39 11.80 -6.14
C VAL A 118 0.93 11.95 -7.55
N VAL A 119 2.09 12.61 -7.67
CA VAL A 119 2.82 12.78 -8.93
C VAL A 119 4.31 12.47 -8.72
N PRO A 120 5.05 12.12 -9.78
CA PRO A 120 6.48 11.84 -9.71
C PRO A 120 7.28 12.98 -9.08
N GLY A 121 8.28 12.64 -8.25
CA GLY A 121 9.13 13.59 -7.55
C GLY A 121 8.47 14.35 -6.40
N MET A 122 7.17 14.10 -6.12
CA MET A 122 6.47 14.64 -4.96
C MET A 122 7.05 14.09 -3.67
N VAL A 123 7.15 14.93 -2.63
CA VAL A 123 7.48 14.53 -1.25
C VAL A 123 6.18 14.41 -0.46
N LEU A 124 5.79 13.17 -0.16
CA LEU A 124 4.57 12.81 0.57
C LEU A 124 4.91 12.15 1.89
N PHE A 125 4.39 12.68 3.00
CA PHE A 125 4.41 12.01 4.29
C PHE A 125 2.99 11.64 4.74
N GLY A 126 2.83 10.40 5.19
CA GLY A 126 1.57 9.91 5.75
C GLY A 126 1.73 9.39 7.18
N ALA A 127 0.77 9.66 8.04
CA ALA A 127 0.71 9.03 9.36
C ALA A 127 0.19 7.58 9.23
N ASP A 128 0.76 6.86 8.27
CA ASP A 128 0.52 5.44 7.97
C ASP A 128 1.74 4.84 7.26
N SER A 129 2.15 3.66 7.70
CA SER A 129 3.37 2.99 7.21
C SER A 129 3.32 2.65 5.71
N HIS A 130 2.12 2.34 5.15
CA HIS A 130 1.95 2.00 3.74
C HIS A 130 1.93 3.21 2.79
N THR A 131 2.25 4.41 3.28
CA THR A 131 2.41 5.61 2.44
C THR A 131 3.45 5.43 1.35
N CYS A 132 4.41 4.50 1.52
CA CYS A 132 5.38 4.12 0.48
C CYS A 132 4.74 3.68 -0.85
N GLN A 133 3.44 3.35 -0.86
CA GLN A 133 2.68 3.10 -2.09
C GLN A 133 2.83 4.20 -3.15
N GLY A 134 3.03 5.46 -2.76
CA GLY A 134 3.26 6.56 -3.69
C GLY A 134 4.48 6.37 -4.60
N GLY A 135 5.44 5.56 -4.16
CA GLY A 135 6.61 5.20 -4.97
C GLY A 135 6.30 4.38 -6.22
N ALA A 136 5.11 3.79 -6.33
CA ALA A 136 4.62 3.11 -7.53
C ALA A 136 4.65 3.99 -8.80
N VAL A 137 4.60 5.30 -8.62
CA VAL A 137 4.63 6.31 -9.69
C VAL A 137 5.81 7.29 -9.54
N GLY A 138 6.86 6.91 -8.82
CA GLY A 138 8.06 7.73 -8.68
C GLY A 138 7.92 8.92 -7.72
N ALA A 139 7.07 8.83 -6.69
CA ALA A 139 7.02 9.80 -5.60
C ALA A 139 7.91 9.38 -4.43
N PHE A 140 8.53 10.35 -3.76
CA PHE A 140 9.19 10.15 -2.47
C PHE A 140 8.09 10.11 -1.38
N ALA A 141 7.58 8.93 -1.09
CA ALA A 141 6.45 8.76 -0.19
C ALA A 141 6.83 7.82 0.98
N THR A 142 6.59 8.25 2.22
CA THR A 142 6.98 7.47 3.40
C THR A 142 6.06 7.70 4.59
N GLY A 143 5.99 6.69 5.47
CA GLY A 143 5.25 6.74 6.72
C GLY A 143 5.99 7.45 7.84
N VAL A 144 5.23 8.17 8.68
CA VAL A 144 5.71 8.86 9.89
C VAL A 144 4.74 8.65 11.05
N GLY A 145 5.19 8.94 12.27
CA GLY A 145 4.36 8.87 13.47
C GLY A 145 3.33 10.02 13.56
N SER A 146 2.28 9.84 14.37
CA SER A 146 1.24 10.86 14.58
C SER A 146 1.80 12.16 15.16
N SER A 147 2.79 12.09 16.06
CA SER A 147 3.42 13.29 16.63
C SER A 147 4.27 14.04 15.61
N GLU A 148 4.99 13.32 14.74
CA GLU A 148 5.73 13.92 13.62
C GLU A 148 4.77 14.57 12.63
N MET A 149 3.62 13.94 12.38
CA MET A 149 2.57 14.50 11.52
C MET A 149 2.02 15.83 12.08
N ALA A 150 1.81 15.92 13.39
CA ALA A 150 1.41 17.19 14.02
C ALA A 150 2.44 18.30 13.82
N GLY A 151 3.73 17.99 14.00
CA GLY A 151 4.84 18.91 13.73
C GLY A 151 4.90 19.33 12.26
N LEU A 152 4.63 18.40 11.35
CA LEU A 152 4.55 18.65 9.93
C LEU A 152 3.39 19.59 9.57
N TRP A 153 2.21 19.40 10.17
CA TRP A 153 1.07 20.31 9.96
C TRP A 153 1.36 21.73 10.45
N ALA A 154 2.18 21.87 11.49
CA ALA A 154 2.57 23.19 11.99
C ALA A 154 3.60 23.89 11.11
N THR A 155 4.51 23.15 10.48
CA THR A 155 5.74 23.71 9.87
C THR A 155 5.86 23.52 8.36
N GLY A 156 5.17 22.54 7.77
CA GLY A 156 5.32 22.12 6.37
C GLY A 156 6.64 21.44 6.06
N LYS A 157 7.35 20.99 7.09
CA LYS A 157 8.69 20.40 6.98
C LYS A 157 8.85 19.24 7.94
N LEU A 158 9.70 18.29 7.55
CA LEU A 158 10.08 17.19 8.44
C LEU A 158 11.55 16.83 8.24
N TRP A 159 12.21 16.41 9.32
CA TRP A 159 13.55 15.85 9.23
C TRP A 159 13.51 14.45 8.62
N VAL A 160 14.54 14.13 7.85
CA VAL A 160 14.77 12.79 7.31
C VAL A 160 16.24 12.43 7.42
N ARG A 161 16.53 11.18 7.65
CA ARG A 161 17.85 10.60 7.44
C ARG A 161 17.88 10.06 6.01
N VAL A 162 18.91 10.39 5.23
CA VAL A 162 19.10 9.83 3.90
C VAL A 162 19.22 8.30 4.00
N PRO A 163 18.33 7.52 3.38
CA PRO A 163 18.39 6.08 3.45
C PRO A 163 19.49 5.52 2.53
N GLU A 164 20.07 4.39 2.91
CA GLU A 164 20.75 3.51 1.96
C GLU A 164 19.72 2.90 1.01
N THR A 165 20.13 2.48 -0.18
CA THR A 165 19.23 1.95 -1.20
C THR A 165 19.59 0.53 -1.57
N ILE A 166 18.60 -0.36 -1.62
CA ILE A 166 18.67 -1.71 -2.18
C ILE A 166 18.11 -1.65 -3.61
N ARG A 167 18.81 -2.27 -4.54
CA ARG A 167 18.34 -2.48 -5.91
C ARG A 167 17.69 -3.84 -6.03
N VAL A 168 16.49 -3.90 -6.61
CA VAL A 168 15.80 -5.15 -6.92
C VAL A 168 15.61 -5.26 -8.42
N ASN A 169 16.38 -6.14 -9.07
CA ASN A 169 16.25 -6.39 -10.51
C ASN A 169 15.21 -7.46 -10.77
N ILE A 170 14.19 -7.15 -11.54
CA ILE A 170 13.17 -8.11 -11.92
C ILE A 170 13.26 -8.43 -13.43
N THR A 171 13.21 -9.71 -13.74
CA THR A 171 13.33 -10.26 -15.11
C THR A 171 12.22 -11.27 -15.38
N GLY A 172 12.03 -11.62 -16.66
CA GLY A 172 11.02 -12.59 -17.07
C GLY A 172 9.59 -12.03 -17.03
N GLU A 173 8.62 -12.93 -17.03
CA GLU A 173 7.18 -12.64 -17.04
C GLU A 173 6.47 -13.53 -16.03
N PHE A 174 5.37 -13.07 -15.45
CA PHE A 174 4.53 -13.87 -14.56
C PHE A 174 3.94 -15.07 -15.27
N LYS A 175 3.98 -16.23 -14.60
CA LYS A 175 3.21 -17.40 -15.01
C LYS A 175 1.72 -17.18 -14.73
N LYS A 176 0.89 -18.02 -15.36
CA LYS A 176 -0.55 -18.09 -15.06
C LYS A 176 -0.77 -18.32 -13.56
N GLY A 177 -1.61 -17.50 -12.93
CA GLY A 177 -1.95 -17.61 -11.52
C GLY A 177 -0.99 -16.90 -10.57
N VAL A 178 0.10 -16.30 -11.07
CA VAL A 178 1.07 -15.52 -10.30
C VAL A 178 0.88 -14.03 -10.57
N TYR A 179 0.92 -13.21 -9.53
CA TYR A 179 0.63 -11.78 -9.57
C TYR A 179 1.66 -10.96 -8.78
N ALA A 180 1.55 -9.64 -8.83
CA ALA A 180 2.44 -8.73 -8.10
C ALA A 180 2.46 -8.97 -6.58
N ARG A 181 1.37 -9.51 -6.01
CA ARG A 181 1.33 -9.93 -4.60
C ARG A 181 2.31 -11.06 -4.33
N ASP A 182 2.40 -12.03 -5.23
CA ASP A 182 3.34 -13.15 -5.08
C ASP A 182 4.79 -12.66 -5.20
N LEU A 183 5.08 -11.73 -6.13
CA LEU A 183 6.39 -11.09 -6.25
C LEU A 183 6.86 -10.46 -4.94
N ILE A 184 6.01 -9.63 -4.33
CA ILE A 184 6.43 -8.93 -3.09
C ILE A 184 6.47 -9.88 -1.89
N SER A 185 5.59 -10.87 -1.80
CA SER A 185 5.66 -11.92 -0.78
C SER A 185 6.96 -12.70 -0.90
N HIS A 186 7.34 -13.12 -2.10
CA HIS A 186 8.62 -13.78 -2.37
C HIS A 186 9.81 -12.94 -1.92
N PHE A 187 9.83 -11.66 -2.29
CA PHE A 187 10.91 -10.76 -1.90
C PHE A 187 11.01 -10.61 -0.38
N ILE A 188 9.87 -10.44 0.32
CA ILE A 188 9.84 -10.36 1.79
C ILE A 188 10.35 -11.69 2.40
N GLY A 189 9.92 -12.83 1.87
CA GLY A 189 10.40 -14.13 2.31
C GLY A 189 11.91 -14.32 2.11
N MET A 190 12.48 -13.70 1.06
CA MET A 190 13.92 -13.77 0.75
C MET A 190 14.76 -12.89 1.68
N VAL A 191 14.30 -11.69 2.04
CA VAL A 191 15.09 -10.72 2.80
C VAL A 191 14.72 -10.65 4.28
N GLY A 192 13.54 -11.16 4.68
CA GLY A 192 12.99 -11.08 6.04
C GLY A 192 12.30 -9.75 6.35
N GLU A 193 11.59 -9.71 7.50
CA GLU A 193 10.84 -8.53 7.97
C GLU A 193 11.72 -7.30 8.21
N ASP A 194 13.00 -7.48 8.49
CA ASP A 194 13.97 -6.41 8.81
C ASP A 194 15.00 -6.16 7.68
N GLY A 195 14.93 -6.90 6.58
CA GLY A 195 15.98 -6.87 5.53
C GLY A 195 16.13 -5.52 4.84
N GLY A 196 15.07 -4.71 4.80
CA GLY A 196 15.07 -3.36 4.25
C GLY A 196 14.99 -2.26 5.30
N ASN A 197 15.28 -2.55 6.57
CA ASN A 197 15.02 -1.62 7.68
C ASN A 197 15.63 -0.22 7.45
N TYR A 198 14.75 0.77 7.37
CA TYR A 198 15.06 2.18 7.07
C TYR A 198 15.68 2.41 5.67
N MET A 199 15.64 1.47 4.76
CA MET A 199 16.24 1.60 3.42
C MET A 199 15.21 2.04 2.37
N SER A 200 15.70 2.47 1.22
CA SER A 200 14.93 2.65 0.00
C SER A 200 15.06 1.39 -0.86
N LEU A 201 13.96 0.94 -1.46
CA LEU A 201 13.99 -0.07 -2.52
C LEU A 201 13.83 0.61 -3.88
N GLU A 202 14.66 0.26 -4.84
CA GLU A 202 14.50 0.66 -6.25
C GLU A 202 14.27 -0.59 -7.10
N TRP A 203 13.06 -0.70 -7.66
CA TRP A 203 12.67 -1.79 -8.54
C TRP A 203 13.13 -1.50 -9.97
N LYS A 204 14.02 -2.32 -10.48
CA LYS A 204 14.70 -2.16 -11.77
C LYS A 204 14.54 -3.41 -12.64
N GLY A 205 15.10 -3.37 -13.82
CA GLY A 205 15.14 -4.49 -14.74
C GLY A 205 14.03 -4.46 -15.80
N PRO A 206 14.14 -5.34 -16.82
CA PRO A 206 13.25 -5.28 -17.99
C PRO A 206 11.79 -5.61 -17.67
N ALA A 207 11.52 -6.44 -16.67
CA ALA A 207 10.17 -6.82 -16.28
C ALA A 207 9.37 -5.68 -15.60
N VAL A 208 10.01 -4.60 -15.15
CA VAL A 208 9.28 -3.41 -14.63
C VAL A 208 8.25 -2.90 -15.64
N ARG A 209 8.58 -2.96 -16.94
CA ARG A 209 7.72 -2.46 -18.02
C ARG A 209 6.44 -3.27 -18.22
N THR A 210 6.39 -4.49 -17.69
CA THR A 210 5.20 -5.37 -17.77
C THR A 210 4.28 -5.21 -16.56
N LEU A 211 4.73 -4.54 -15.50
CA LEU A 211 3.95 -4.29 -14.30
C LEU A 211 3.03 -3.08 -14.48
N SER A 212 1.72 -3.30 -14.40
CA SER A 212 0.73 -2.22 -14.35
C SER A 212 0.96 -1.28 -13.15
N ILE A 213 0.36 -0.09 -13.15
CA ILE A 213 0.41 0.82 -11.99
C ILE A 213 -0.22 0.17 -10.75
N ALA A 214 -1.27 -0.64 -10.92
CA ALA A 214 -1.88 -1.40 -9.82
C ALA A 214 -0.90 -2.45 -9.24
N SER A 215 -0.18 -3.16 -10.10
CA SER A 215 0.88 -4.11 -9.72
C SER A 215 2.03 -3.41 -8.97
N ARG A 216 2.53 -2.28 -9.48
CA ARG A 216 3.56 -1.47 -8.83
C ARG A 216 3.07 -0.94 -7.47
N ALA A 217 1.80 -0.51 -7.38
CA ALA A 217 1.21 -0.05 -6.14
C ALA A 217 1.10 -1.19 -5.09
N CYS A 218 0.79 -2.41 -5.50
CA CYS A 218 0.81 -3.59 -4.64
C CYS A 218 2.22 -3.84 -4.09
N VAL A 219 3.23 -3.85 -4.95
CA VAL A 219 4.63 -4.06 -4.57
C VAL A 219 5.12 -2.95 -3.65
N SER A 220 4.97 -1.67 -4.03
CA SER A 220 5.42 -0.54 -3.22
C SER A 220 4.73 -0.50 -1.85
N ASN A 221 3.41 -0.78 -1.81
CA ASN A 221 2.65 -0.82 -0.55
C ASN A 221 3.20 -1.86 0.42
N ASN A 222 3.38 -3.10 -0.03
CA ASN A 222 3.84 -4.20 0.82
C ASN A 222 5.34 -4.15 1.15
N SER A 223 6.15 -3.41 0.41
CA SER A 223 7.59 -3.28 0.70
C SER A 223 7.89 -2.75 2.11
N MET A 224 6.92 -2.06 2.71
CA MET A 224 7.01 -1.66 4.13
C MET A 224 7.18 -2.86 5.06
N GLU A 225 6.69 -4.04 4.69
CA GLU A 225 6.72 -5.23 5.54
C GLU A 225 8.11 -5.90 5.63
N CYS A 226 9.10 -5.46 4.84
CA CYS A 226 10.52 -5.73 5.09
C CYS A 226 11.25 -4.56 5.78
N GLY A 227 10.51 -3.59 6.35
CA GLY A 227 11.08 -2.46 7.11
C GLY A 227 11.50 -1.25 6.26
N CYS A 228 11.30 -1.25 4.95
CA CYS A 228 11.76 -0.16 4.09
C CYS A 228 10.99 1.15 4.32
N LYS A 229 11.67 2.27 4.07
CA LYS A 229 11.09 3.62 4.10
C LYS A 229 10.46 4.03 2.77
N LEU A 230 11.07 3.61 1.68
CA LEU A 230 10.68 3.96 0.32
C LEU A 230 10.67 2.70 -0.55
N SER A 231 9.79 2.67 -1.54
CA SER A 231 9.75 1.61 -2.54
C SER A 231 9.39 2.21 -3.88
N ILE A 232 10.35 2.31 -4.78
CA ILE A 232 10.32 3.20 -5.93
C ILE A 232 10.29 2.41 -7.24
N PHE A 233 9.31 2.72 -8.06
CA PHE A 233 9.33 2.48 -9.50
C PHE A 233 9.57 3.82 -10.19
N GLU A 234 10.62 3.90 -11.00
CA GLU A 234 10.89 5.10 -11.78
C GLU A 234 9.83 5.31 -12.87
N VAL A 235 9.70 6.57 -13.28
CA VAL A 235 8.77 6.94 -14.35
C VAL A 235 9.21 6.29 -15.66
N ASP A 236 8.27 5.65 -16.34
CA ASP A 236 8.43 5.09 -17.67
C ASP A 236 7.22 5.43 -18.56
N ALA A 237 7.18 4.89 -19.76
CA ALA A 237 6.10 5.14 -20.71
C ALA A 237 4.72 4.76 -20.15
N LEU A 238 4.65 3.68 -19.36
CA LEU A 238 3.40 3.23 -18.74
C LEU A 238 2.95 4.21 -17.64
N THR A 239 3.88 4.73 -16.84
CA THR A 239 3.57 5.77 -15.86
C THR A 239 3.08 7.05 -16.54
N GLN A 240 3.73 7.47 -17.63
CA GLN A 240 3.30 8.63 -18.41
C GLN A 240 1.92 8.44 -19.03
N GLU A 241 1.61 7.25 -19.56
CA GLU A 241 0.29 6.92 -20.08
C GLU A 241 -0.78 6.97 -18.99
N TYR A 242 -0.50 6.39 -17.82
CA TYR A 242 -1.39 6.48 -16.66
C TYR A 242 -1.73 7.94 -16.32
N PHE A 243 -0.73 8.83 -16.23
CA PHE A 243 -0.98 10.24 -15.90
C PHE A 243 -1.77 10.96 -17.00
N ARG A 244 -1.54 10.66 -18.26
CA ARG A 244 -2.36 11.17 -19.38
C ARG A 244 -3.81 10.71 -19.26
N SER A 245 -4.05 9.43 -18.92
CA SER A 245 -5.41 8.88 -18.80
C SER A 245 -6.23 9.49 -17.68
N VAL A 246 -5.57 9.95 -16.59
CA VAL A 246 -6.22 10.63 -15.45
C VAL A 246 -6.14 12.16 -15.53
N GLY A 247 -5.70 12.73 -16.67
CA GLY A 247 -5.67 14.18 -16.92
C GLY A 247 -4.66 14.96 -16.06
N ARG A 248 -3.58 14.31 -15.63
CA ARG A 248 -2.50 14.95 -14.87
C ARG A 248 -1.26 15.11 -15.74
N GLU A 249 -0.95 16.36 -16.10
CA GLU A 249 0.10 16.67 -17.10
C GLU A 249 1.46 17.06 -16.50
N SER A 250 1.48 17.56 -15.28
CA SER A 250 2.71 18.10 -14.65
C SER A 250 3.47 16.98 -13.95
N ILE A 251 4.46 16.42 -14.59
CA ILE A 251 5.32 15.36 -14.07
C ILE A 251 6.76 15.88 -13.96
N GLN A 252 7.33 15.78 -12.76
CA GLN A 252 8.77 15.93 -12.55
C GLN A 252 9.39 14.54 -12.49
N GLU A 253 10.07 14.13 -13.54
CA GLU A 253 10.75 12.84 -13.57
C GLU A 253 12.07 12.92 -12.79
N VAL A 254 12.28 11.91 -11.94
CA VAL A 254 13.54 11.68 -11.23
C VAL A 254 13.95 10.24 -11.48
N HIS A 255 15.19 10.03 -11.90
CA HIS A 255 15.79 8.72 -12.12
C HIS A 255 17.09 8.60 -11.34
N ALA A 256 17.40 7.43 -10.82
CA ALA A 256 18.71 7.14 -10.27
C ALA A 256 19.77 7.25 -11.37
N GLY A 257 20.97 7.61 -11.00
CA GLY A 257 22.10 7.66 -11.94
C GLY A 257 22.54 6.26 -12.38
N LEU A 258 23.09 6.16 -13.56
CA LEU A 258 23.58 4.87 -14.11
C LEU A 258 24.74 4.28 -13.31
N LYS A 259 25.44 5.11 -12.53
CA LYS A 259 26.54 4.74 -11.63
C LYS A 259 26.16 4.82 -10.16
N ALA A 260 24.85 4.87 -9.85
CA ALA A 260 24.37 4.91 -8.48
C ALA A 260 24.89 3.72 -7.67
N THR A 261 25.30 3.99 -6.44
CA THR A 261 25.81 2.96 -5.53
C THR A 261 24.66 2.42 -4.67
N TYR A 262 24.52 1.12 -4.66
CA TYR A 262 23.50 0.44 -3.89
C TYR A 262 24.16 -0.32 -2.72
N LYS A 263 23.44 -0.38 -1.58
CA LYS A 263 23.87 -1.15 -0.40
C LYS A 263 23.89 -2.65 -0.69
N ASP A 264 22.87 -3.11 -1.42
CA ASP A 264 22.71 -4.49 -1.84
C ASP A 264 21.93 -4.55 -3.17
N THR A 265 22.00 -5.70 -3.84
CA THR A 265 21.29 -5.96 -5.09
C THR A 265 20.72 -7.37 -5.05
N HIS A 266 19.41 -7.48 -5.30
CA HIS A 266 18.70 -8.75 -5.40
C HIS A 266 18.15 -8.94 -6.80
N ASP A 267 18.20 -10.16 -7.31
CA ASP A 267 17.63 -10.54 -8.60
C ASP A 267 16.42 -11.45 -8.40
N VAL A 268 15.30 -11.12 -9.02
CA VAL A 268 14.06 -11.90 -9.00
C VAL A 268 13.62 -12.20 -10.42
N GLU A 269 13.50 -13.48 -10.75
CA GLU A 269 12.98 -13.95 -12.05
C GLU A 269 11.50 -14.32 -11.93
N LEU A 270 10.61 -13.50 -12.50
CA LEU A 270 9.16 -13.66 -12.40
C LEU A 270 8.67 -15.03 -12.89
N GLY A 271 9.34 -15.59 -13.90
CA GLY A 271 9.02 -16.92 -14.46
C GLY A 271 9.32 -18.09 -13.51
N LYS A 272 10.01 -17.88 -12.41
CA LYS A 272 10.26 -18.90 -11.39
C LYS A 272 9.30 -18.85 -10.22
N LEU A 273 8.55 -17.75 -10.09
CA LEU A 273 7.58 -17.61 -9.00
C LEU A 273 6.40 -18.57 -9.17
N GLU A 274 5.89 -19.02 -8.06
CA GLU A 274 4.64 -19.76 -7.94
C GLU A 274 3.62 -18.90 -7.16
N PRO A 275 2.33 -19.22 -7.12
CA PRO A 275 1.42 -18.59 -6.19
C PRO A 275 1.90 -18.82 -4.76
N GLU A 276 2.06 -17.74 -3.99
CA GLU A 276 2.68 -17.77 -2.67
C GLU A 276 1.71 -17.45 -1.55
N VAL A 277 1.96 -18.04 -0.39
CA VAL A 277 1.16 -17.86 0.82
C VAL A 277 2.08 -17.64 2.01
N ALA A 278 1.93 -16.53 2.74
CA ALA A 278 2.62 -16.33 4.00
C ALA A 278 1.85 -16.99 5.14
N GLU A 279 2.56 -17.77 5.98
CA GLU A 279 2.00 -18.46 7.14
C GLU A 279 1.65 -17.47 8.28
N PRO A 280 0.73 -17.83 9.19
CA PRO A 280 0.33 -16.97 10.29
C PRO A 280 1.48 -16.52 11.20
N GLY A 281 1.40 -15.27 11.66
CA GLY A 281 2.26 -14.69 12.68
C GLY A 281 3.40 -13.84 12.14
N ASN A 282 3.94 -14.15 10.96
CA ASN A 282 5.02 -13.40 10.33
C ASN A 282 4.77 -13.27 8.83
N VAL A 283 5.08 -12.12 8.26
CA VAL A 283 4.87 -11.87 6.82
C VAL A 283 5.95 -12.50 5.93
N ASP A 284 7.08 -12.84 6.49
CA ASP A 284 8.26 -13.42 5.80
C ASP A 284 8.29 -14.96 5.78
N LYS A 285 7.37 -15.62 6.49
CA LYS A 285 7.21 -17.08 6.42
C LYS A 285 6.43 -17.50 5.18
N VAL A 286 7.02 -17.31 4.02
CA VAL A 286 6.40 -17.52 2.72
C VAL A 286 6.65 -18.94 2.22
N LYS A 287 5.61 -19.57 1.69
CA LYS A 287 5.62 -20.90 1.06
C LYS A 287 4.87 -20.87 -0.25
N SER A 288 5.16 -21.84 -1.12
CA SER A 288 4.30 -22.04 -2.30
C SER A 288 2.90 -22.51 -1.88
N VAL A 289 1.89 -22.17 -2.68
CA VAL A 289 0.52 -22.60 -2.42
C VAL A 289 0.40 -24.11 -2.33
N ASP A 290 1.19 -24.86 -3.09
CA ASP A 290 1.19 -26.33 -3.14
C ASP A 290 1.56 -26.95 -1.78
N GLU A 291 2.42 -26.28 -0.98
CA GLU A 291 2.82 -26.76 0.35
C GLU A 291 1.72 -26.58 1.41
N LEU A 292 0.80 -25.65 1.20
CA LEU A 292 -0.25 -25.31 2.16
C LEU A 292 -1.65 -25.69 1.65
N GLU A 293 -1.76 -26.21 0.42
CA GLU A 293 -3.02 -26.62 -0.18
C GLU A 293 -3.78 -27.62 0.72
N GLY A 294 -5.07 -27.41 0.85
CA GLY A 294 -5.91 -28.23 1.70
C GLY A 294 -6.09 -27.75 3.14
N THR A 295 -5.33 -26.75 3.60
CA THR A 295 -5.52 -26.14 4.92
C THR A 295 -6.90 -25.50 5.01
N PRO A 296 -7.79 -25.91 5.94
CA PRO A 296 -9.15 -25.38 6.07
C PRO A 296 -9.14 -23.87 6.40
N ILE A 297 -10.14 -23.16 5.87
CA ILE A 297 -10.37 -21.74 6.17
C ILE A 297 -11.83 -21.47 6.52
N ASP A 298 -12.04 -20.52 7.43
CA ASP A 298 -13.36 -20.00 7.81
C ASP A 298 -13.70 -18.71 7.06
N GLN A 299 -12.68 -17.95 6.67
CA GLN A 299 -12.85 -16.68 5.97
C GLN A 299 -11.81 -16.50 4.85
N SER A 300 -12.26 -15.95 3.73
CA SER A 300 -11.41 -15.35 2.70
C SER A 300 -11.66 -13.84 2.64
N PHE A 301 -10.61 -13.04 2.63
CA PHE A 301 -10.70 -11.59 2.50
C PHE A 301 -9.92 -11.09 1.28
N ILE A 302 -10.62 -10.40 0.37
CA ILE A 302 -10.06 -9.80 -0.85
C ILE A 302 -10.25 -8.29 -0.75
N GLY A 303 -9.15 -7.54 -0.72
CA GLY A 303 -9.22 -6.08 -0.58
C GLY A 303 -8.03 -5.47 0.12
N SER A 304 -8.26 -4.40 0.90
CA SER A 304 -7.24 -3.63 1.60
C SER A 304 -6.46 -2.68 0.68
N SER A 305 -5.51 -1.93 1.26
CA SER A 305 -4.62 -1.02 0.53
C SER A 305 -3.72 -1.73 -0.48
N THR A 306 -3.42 -2.99 -0.23
CA THR A 306 -2.56 -3.81 -1.09
C THR A 306 -3.25 -4.31 -2.34
N ASN A 307 -4.44 -4.88 -2.23
CA ASN A 307 -5.11 -5.66 -3.27
C ASN A 307 -6.64 -5.47 -3.30
N GLY A 308 -7.09 -4.24 -3.44
CA GLY A 308 -8.50 -3.89 -3.63
C GLY A 308 -8.76 -3.07 -4.90
N ARG A 309 -7.85 -3.12 -5.88
CA ARG A 309 -7.93 -2.35 -7.14
C ARG A 309 -8.74 -3.07 -8.19
N VAL A 310 -9.06 -2.39 -9.29
CA VAL A 310 -9.84 -2.96 -10.39
C VAL A 310 -9.28 -4.29 -10.88
N GLU A 311 -7.96 -4.38 -11.11
CA GLU A 311 -7.32 -5.60 -11.61
C GLU A 311 -7.49 -6.77 -10.62
N ASP A 312 -7.36 -6.51 -9.32
CA ASP A 312 -7.56 -7.48 -8.24
C ASP A 312 -8.99 -8.03 -8.22
N LEU A 313 -9.97 -7.12 -8.32
CA LEU A 313 -11.39 -7.48 -8.32
C LEU A 313 -11.78 -8.23 -9.60
N VAL A 314 -11.22 -7.85 -10.75
CA VAL A 314 -11.46 -8.55 -12.02
C VAL A 314 -10.97 -9.99 -11.96
N VAL A 315 -9.76 -10.21 -11.44
CA VAL A 315 -9.20 -11.57 -11.29
C VAL A 315 -10.04 -12.40 -10.31
N ALA A 316 -10.38 -11.83 -9.16
CA ALA A 316 -11.22 -12.52 -8.16
C ALA A 316 -12.62 -12.84 -8.72
N ALA A 317 -13.26 -11.91 -9.42
CA ALA A 317 -14.56 -12.11 -10.04
C ALA A 317 -14.50 -13.19 -11.15
N LYS A 318 -13.42 -13.22 -11.95
CA LYS A 318 -13.22 -14.25 -12.97
C LYS A 318 -13.19 -15.65 -12.35
N ILE A 319 -12.51 -15.82 -11.24
CA ILE A 319 -12.41 -17.11 -10.51
C ILE A 319 -13.75 -17.49 -9.88
N LEU A 320 -14.43 -16.52 -9.23
CA LEU A 320 -15.70 -16.77 -8.53
C LEU A 320 -16.90 -16.94 -9.47
N LYS A 321 -16.80 -16.49 -10.74
CA LYS A 321 -17.90 -16.57 -11.70
C LYS A 321 -18.35 -18.01 -11.95
N GLY A 322 -19.64 -18.29 -11.70
CA GLY A 322 -20.21 -19.63 -11.85
C GLY A 322 -19.92 -20.58 -10.70
N HIS A 323 -19.18 -20.13 -9.69
CA HIS A 323 -18.89 -20.88 -8.47
C HIS A 323 -19.61 -20.29 -7.26
N ARG A 324 -19.66 -21.04 -6.18
CA ARG A 324 -20.21 -20.62 -4.89
C ARG A 324 -19.13 -20.67 -3.81
N VAL A 325 -19.13 -19.68 -2.94
CA VAL A 325 -18.36 -19.72 -1.69
C VAL A 325 -18.79 -20.95 -0.91
N LYS A 326 -17.83 -21.68 -0.37
CA LYS A 326 -18.05 -22.92 0.39
C LYS A 326 -19.00 -22.69 1.56
N THR A 327 -20.01 -23.51 1.70
CA THR A 327 -20.91 -23.48 2.88
C THR A 327 -20.10 -23.66 4.15
N GLY A 328 -20.30 -22.76 5.13
CA GLY A 328 -19.55 -22.73 6.39
C GLY A 328 -18.36 -21.76 6.36
N SER A 329 -17.93 -21.32 5.18
CA SER A 329 -16.94 -20.24 5.04
C SER A 329 -17.59 -18.96 4.56
N ARG A 330 -16.92 -17.82 4.73
CA ARG A 330 -17.34 -16.52 4.22
C ARG A 330 -16.25 -15.89 3.35
N CYS A 331 -16.67 -15.20 2.30
CA CYS A 331 -15.77 -14.42 1.45
C CYS A 331 -16.18 -12.96 1.53
N ILE A 332 -15.24 -12.08 1.85
CA ILE A 332 -15.47 -10.62 1.95
C ILE A 332 -14.62 -9.95 0.88
N VAL A 333 -15.25 -9.11 0.07
CA VAL A 333 -14.59 -8.36 -1.01
C VAL A 333 -14.79 -6.87 -0.77
N THR A 334 -13.68 -6.13 -0.64
CA THR A 334 -13.68 -4.71 -0.30
C THR A 334 -12.86 -3.92 -1.33
N PRO A 335 -13.49 -3.01 -2.10
CA PRO A 335 -12.77 -2.13 -3.04
C PRO A 335 -11.85 -1.15 -2.33
N ALA A 336 -10.74 -0.77 -2.97
CA ALA A 336 -9.77 0.16 -2.39
C ALA A 336 -10.20 1.63 -2.44
N SER A 337 -11.11 2.01 -3.34
CA SER A 337 -11.60 3.38 -3.45
C SER A 337 -13.04 3.43 -3.94
N ARG A 338 -13.65 4.62 -3.81
CA ARG A 338 -14.97 4.87 -4.37
C ARG A 338 -14.99 4.69 -5.89
N GLN A 339 -13.94 5.08 -6.59
CA GLN A 339 -13.84 4.90 -8.05
C GLN A 339 -13.82 3.41 -8.42
N VAL A 340 -13.08 2.60 -7.68
CA VAL A 340 -13.06 1.13 -7.85
C VAL A 340 -14.42 0.51 -7.52
N PHE A 341 -15.08 1.01 -6.47
CA PHE A 341 -16.44 0.55 -6.10
C PHE A 341 -17.46 0.83 -7.21
N GLU A 342 -17.47 2.06 -7.73
CA GLU A 342 -18.34 2.47 -8.84
C GLU A 342 -18.04 1.66 -10.12
N TYR A 343 -16.74 1.42 -10.41
CA TYR A 343 -16.33 0.55 -11.52
C TYR A 343 -16.87 -0.87 -11.36
N ALA A 344 -16.74 -1.46 -10.18
CA ALA A 344 -17.18 -2.83 -9.89
C ALA A 344 -18.71 -2.99 -10.07
N ILE A 345 -19.49 -1.98 -9.67
CA ILE A 345 -20.95 -1.96 -9.89
C ILE A 345 -21.25 -1.85 -11.39
N SER A 346 -20.66 -0.87 -12.08
CA SER A 346 -20.95 -0.57 -13.47
C SER A 346 -20.52 -1.66 -14.46
N ASN A 347 -19.57 -2.51 -14.06
CA ASN A 347 -19.03 -3.58 -14.90
C ASN A 347 -19.45 -4.99 -14.45
N GLY A 348 -20.46 -5.12 -13.57
CA GLY A 348 -21.02 -6.41 -13.18
C GLY A 348 -20.16 -7.25 -12.23
N LEU A 349 -19.05 -6.70 -11.71
CA LEU A 349 -18.20 -7.44 -10.76
C LEU A 349 -18.94 -7.62 -9.43
N ALA A 350 -19.63 -6.58 -8.95
CA ALA A 350 -20.44 -6.65 -7.74
C ALA A 350 -21.51 -7.72 -7.82
N GLU A 351 -22.20 -7.84 -8.96
CA GLU A 351 -23.21 -8.88 -9.21
C GLU A 351 -22.56 -10.28 -9.13
N THR A 352 -21.39 -10.45 -9.76
CA THR A 352 -20.64 -11.73 -9.72
C THR A 352 -20.30 -12.15 -8.29
N PHE A 353 -19.82 -11.22 -7.47
CA PHE A 353 -19.52 -11.48 -6.05
C PHE A 353 -20.77 -11.89 -5.28
N LEU A 354 -21.87 -11.15 -5.44
CA LEU A 354 -23.14 -11.46 -4.76
C LEU A 354 -23.70 -12.83 -5.20
N GLN A 355 -23.66 -13.12 -6.49
CA GLN A 355 -24.10 -14.42 -7.04
C GLN A 355 -23.26 -15.57 -6.52
N SER A 356 -21.95 -15.37 -6.27
CA SER A 356 -21.09 -16.39 -5.66
C SER A 356 -21.36 -16.58 -4.16
N GLY A 357 -22.13 -15.71 -3.51
CA GLY A 357 -22.38 -15.70 -2.07
C GLY A 357 -21.32 -14.96 -1.26
N ALA A 358 -20.45 -14.18 -1.92
CA ALA A 358 -19.51 -13.28 -1.24
C ALA A 358 -20.22 -12.01 -0.73
N VAL A 359 -19.69 -11.43 0.33
CA VAL A 359 -20.09 -10.11 0.85
C VAL A 359 -19.29 -9.05 0.11
N PHE A 360 -19.95 -8.24 -0.69
CA PHE A 360 -19.33 -7.09 -1.36
C PHE A 360 -19.64 -5.82 -0.56
N THR A 361 -18.59 -5.11 -0.10
CA THR A 361 -18.74 -3.96 0.80
C THR A 361 -18.45 -2.64 0.10
N ASN A 362 -18.71 -1.50 0.79
CA ASN A 362 -18.18 -0.21 0.39
C ASN A 362 -16.65 -0.18 0.48
N ALA A 363 -16.03 0.82 -0.14
CA ALA A 363 -14.59 1.04 -0.07
C ALA A 363 -14.14 1.44 1.35
N THR A 364 -13.26 0.62 1.93
CA THR A 364 -12.71 0.79 3.29
C THR A 364 -11.55 -0.20 3.47
N CYS A 365 -10.81 -0.13 4.58
CA CYS A 365 -9.81 -1.16 4.91
C CYS A 365 -10.43 -2.54 5.22
N GLY A 366 -11.73 -2.61 5.48
CA GLY A 366 -12.47 -3.86 5.70
C GLY A 366 -11.95 -4.67 6.88
N ALA A 367 -11.80 -5.97 6.68
CA ALA A 367 -11.34 -6.90 7.71
C ALA A 367 -9.85 -6.74 8.09
N CYS A 368 -9.05 -5.97 7.33
CA CYS A 368 -7.59 -5.86 7.46
C CYS A 368 -7.09 -5.53 8.88
N VAL A 369 -7.87 -4.78 9.66
CA VAL A 369 -7.48 -4.33 11.02
C VAL A 369 -8.37 -4.93 12.14
N GLY A 370 -9.34 -5.79 11.78
CA GLY A 370 -10.21 -6.46 12.75
C GLY A 370 -11.13 -5.54 13.55
N THR A 371 -11.35 -4.30 13.09
CA THR A 371 -12.19 -3.31 13.80
C THR A 371 -13.63 -3.30 13.33
N HIS A 372 -13.89 -3.80 12.12
CA HIS A 372 -15.23 -3.99 11.55
C HIS A 372 -15.18 -4.88 10.31
N LEU A 373 -16.35 -5.21 9.74
CA LEU A 373 -16.52 -5.93 8.47
C LEU A 373 -15.72 -7.24 8.36
N GLY A 374 -15.95 -8.18 9.28
CA GLY A 374 -15.35 -9.51 9.20
C GLY A 374 -14.19 -9.74 10.16
N ALA A 375 -14.28 -9.17 11.35
CA ALA A 375 -13.38 -9.55 12.44
C ALA A 375 -13.45 -11.05 12.72
N LEU A 376 -12.30 -11.67 12.99
CA LEU A 376 -12.17 -13.09 13.25
C LEU A 376 -12.48 -13.40 14.71
N GLY A 377 -13.26 -14.45 14.92
CA GLY A 377 -13.49 -15.08 16.22
C GLY A 377 -12.31 -15.97 16.67
N GLU A 378 -12.46 -16.56 17.86
CA GLU A 378 -11.45 -17.46 18.41
C GLU A 378 -11.21 -18.67 17.51
N ASN A 379 -9.94 -18.98 17.26
CA ASN A 379 -9.44 -20.11 16.45
C ASN A 379 -9.87 -20.10 14.98
N GLU A 380 -10.53 -19.06 14.49
CA GLU A 380 -10.86 -18.97 13.07
C GLU A 380 -9.59 -18.81 12.21
N VAL A 381 -9.66 -19.35 11.00
CA VAL A 381 -8.60 -19.32 10.00
C VAL A 381 -9.04 -18.46 8.81
N CYS A 382 -8.22 -17.46 8.48
CA CYS A 382 -8.47 -16.56 7.34
C CYS A 382 -7.35 -16.65 6.32
N ILE A 383 -7.69 -16.66 5.02
CA ILE A 383 -6.76 -16.31 3.95
C ILE A 383 -7.10 -14.90 3.46
N SER A 384 -6.08 -14.04 3.31
CA SER A 384 -6.29 -12.62 3.12
C SER A 384 -5.30 -12.01 2.13
N SER A 385 -5.78 -11.09 1.29
CA SER A 385 -4.92 -10.26 0.46
C SER A 385 -4.46 -8.95 1.14
N SER A 386 -4.72 -8.80 2.45
CA SER A 386 -4.24 -7.69 3.27
C SER A 386 -2.72 -7.76 3.52
N PRO A 387 -2.08 -6.67 4.00
CA PRO A 387 -0.62 -6.65 4.13
C PRO A 387 -0.07 -7.48 5.29
N ARG A 388 -0.84 -7.67 6.38
CA ARG A 388 -0.32 -8.15 7.67
C ARG A 388 -1.11 -9.30 8.25
N ASN A 389 -0.40 -10.22 8.92
CA ASN A 389 -0.94 -11.43 9.55
C ASN A 389 -0.51 -11.62 11.01
N TYR A 390 -0.04 -10.57 11.67
CA TYR A 390 0.37 -10.64 13.07
C TYR A 390 -0.76 -11.09 13.99
N THR A 391 -0.40 -11.71 15.10
CA THR A 391 -1.33 -12.19 16.12
C THR A 391 -2.30 -11.09 16.56
N GLY A 392 -3.60 -11.37 16.48
CA GLY A 392 -4.66 -10.42 16.83
C GLY A 392 -4.96 -9.34 15.78
N ARG A 393 -4.27 -9.35 14.62
CA ARG A 393 -4.43 -8.31 13.60
C ARG A 393 -5.85 -8.16 13.05
N MET A 394 -6.56 -9.27 12.86
CA MET A 394 -7.90 -9.28 12.26
C MET A 394 -9.01 -9.67 13.26
N GLY A 395 -8.75 -9.61 14.57
CA GLY A 395 -9.71 -9.97 15.62
C GLY A 395 -9.09 -10.74 16.77
N ALA A 396 -9.60 -11.94 17.08
CA ALA A 396 -9.12 -12.75 18.18
C ALA A 396 -7.62 -13.10 18.04
N THR A 397 -6.90 -13.12 19.18
CA THR A 397 -5.46 -13.45 19.21
C THR A 397 -5.17 -14.91 18.88
N SER A 398 -6.15 -15.80 19.02
CA SER A 398 -6.04 -17.21 18.61
C SER A 398 -6.34 -17.45 17.14
N ALA A 399 -6.85 -16.45 16.40
CA ALA A 399 -7.12 -16.58 14.98
C ALA A 399 -5.82 -16.64 14.16
N LYS A 400 -5.87 -17.37 13.06
CA LYS A 400 -4.74 -17.57 12.14
C LYS A 400 -5.01 -16.86 10.82
N ILE A 401 -4.05 -16.10 10.34
CA ILE A 401 -4.18 -15.31 9.10
C ILE A 401 -3.06 -15.73 8.14
N TYR A 402 -3.45 -16.30 7.01
CA TYR A 402 -2.57 -16.56 5.86
C TYR A 402 -2.67 -15.38 4.91
N LEU A 403 -1.55 -14.97 4.29
CA LEU A 403 -1.55 -13.89 3.30
C LEU A 403 -1.28 -14.46 1.91
N ALA A 404 -2.10 -14.05 0.93
CA ALA A 404 -1.97 -14.52 -0.44
C ALA A 404 -2.50 -13.50 -1.45
N SER A 405 -2.35 -13.79 -2.75
CA SER A 405 -2.92 -12.97 -3.81
C SER A 405 -4.47 -13.04 -3.82
N PRO A 406 -5.14 -12.03 -4.41
CA PRO A 406 -6.59 -12.07 -4.62
C PRO A 406 -7.08 -13.34 -5.35
N ALA A 407 -6.26 -13.84 -6.27
CA ALA A 407 -6.57 -15.07 -7.01
C ALA A 407 -6.60 -16.29 -6.07
N THR A 408 -5.58 -16.46 -5.23
CA THR A 408 -5.50 -17.54 -4.25
C THR A 408 -6.62 -17.43 -3.21
N CYS A 409 -6.92 -16.20 -2.75
CA CYS A 409 -8.03 -15.93 -1.84
C CYS A 409 -9.39 -16.34 -2.46
N ALA A 410 -9.62 -16.00 -3.75
CA ALA A 410 -10.85 -16.34 -4.44
C ALA A 410 -11.01 -17.87 -4.66
N ALA A 411 -9.94 -18.55 -5.08
CA ALA A 411 -9.94 -20.02 -5.22
C ALA A 411 -10.20 -20.71 -3.88
N SER A 412 -9.55 -20.24 -2.83
CA SER A 412 -9.72 -20.76 -1.47
C SER A 412 -11.14 -20.56 -0.92
N ALA A 413 -11.79 -19.44 -1.28
CA ALA A 413 -13.19 -19.21 -0.91
C ALA A 413 -14.16 -20.26 -1.51
N ILE A 414 -13.88 -20.72 -2.73
CA ILE A 414 -14.67 -21.77 -3.40
C ILE A 414 -14.50 -23.11 -2.69
N GLU A 415 -13.24 -23.45 -2.35
CA GLU A 415 -12.89 -24.75 -1.77
C GLU A 415 -13.17 -24.83 -0.25
N GLY A 416 -13.22 -23.68 0.47
CA GLY A 416 -13.24 -23.63 1.94
C GLY A 416 -11.92 -24.08 2.57
N LYS A 417 -10.84 -24.03 1.80
CA LYS A 417 -9.47 -24.37 2.19
C LYS A 417 -8.50 -23.67 1.26
N ILE A 418 -7.22 -23.54 1.65
CA ILE A 418 -6.19 -22.98 0.78
C ILE A 418 -6.15 -23.79 -0.52
N ALA A 419 -6.25 -23.11 -1.66
CA ALA A 419 -6.33 -23.74 -2.97
C ALA A 419 -5.52 -22.99 -4.02
N ASP A 420 -4.95 -23.75 -4.97
CA ASP A 420 -4.20 -23.24 -6.10
C ASP A 420 -5.13 -22.50 -7.10
N PRO A 421 -4.93 -21.20 -7.34
CA PRO A 421 -5.78 -20.43 -8.26
C PRO A 421 -5.67 -20.86 -9.71
N ARG A 422 -4.58 -21.54 -10.10
CA ARG A 422 -4.35 -22.03 -11.48
C ARG A 422 -5.43 -22.98 -11.96
N LYS A 423 -6.14 -23.63 -11.05
CA LYS A 423 -7.26 -24.53 -11.35
C LYS A 423 -8.52 -23.82 -11.87
N TYR A 424 -8.62 -22.50 -11.65
CA TYR A 424 -9.80 -21.69 -11.95
C TYR A 424 -9.57 -20.59 -13.01
N LEU A 425 -8.39 -20.51 -13.62
CA LEU A 425 -8.00 -19.45 -14.55
C LEU A 425 -8.03 -19.88 -16.02
#